data_2c4882cbfcdb487bf0ed0f8a041bf1bb
#
_entry.id   2c4882cbfcdb487bf0ed0f8a041bf1bb
#
_cell.length_a   1.000
_cell.length_b   1.000
_cell.length_c   1.000
_cell.angle_alpha   90.00
_cell.angle_beta   90.00
_cell.angle_gamma   90.00
#
_symmetry.space_group_name_H-M   'P 1'
#
loop_
_entity.id
_entity.type
_entity.pdbx_description
1 polymer ?
#
loop_
_entity_poly.entity_id
_entity_poly.type
_entity_poly.pdbx_seq_one_letter_code
_entity_poly.pdbx_strand_id
1 'polypeptide(L)'
;MKFILSIFLLLAATVAFAQDKNPVTSAVKEILPRQQKNLVAAVEEMPADKFAYRPTEQQMTFGHLALHIIESNNYLCSKIGDLPEVKAAVPLKESDGKDKLVAALKASFEFCTTALGKVDDSKLSDEVELFGGRKGSRAFALIALTNDWADHYASAAMYLRLNGLLPPTAQPKK
;
A
#
# COMPACT_ATOMS: atom_id res chain seq x y z
N MET A 1 -70.94 -6.21 -27.57
CA MET A 1 -69.58 -5.67 -27.73
C MET A 1 -68.86 -5.84 -26.41
N LYS A 2 -67.89 -6.79 -26.32
CA LYS A 2 -67.11 -7.10 -25.12
C LYS A 2 -65.78 -6.41 -25.25
N PHE A 3 -65.47 -5.37 -24.44
CA PHE A 3 -64.16 -4.75 -24.36
C PHE A 3 -63.23 -5.61 -23.50
N ILE A 4 -62.23 -6.24 -24.10
CA ILE A 4 -61.12 -6.94 -23.42
C ILE A 4 -60.06 -5.89 -23.10
N LEU A 5 -59.93 -5.53 -21.83
CA LEU A 5 -58.89 -4.63 -21.30
C LEU A 5 -57.61 -5.46 -21.04
N SER A 6 -56.65 -5.42 -21.96
CA SER A 6 -55.37 -6.09 -21.79
C SER A 6 -54.48 -5.21 -20.89
N ILE A 7 -54.29 -5.62 -19.64
CA ILE A 7 -53.33 -5.03 -18.70
C ILE A 7 -51.93 -5.57 -19.05
N PHE A 8 -51.11 -4.75 -19.69
CA PHE A 8 -49.68 -5.02 -19.85
C PHE A 8 -49.00 -4.74 -18.51
N LEU A 9 -48.66 -5.81 -17.79
CA LEU A 9 -47.82 -5.72 -16.58
C LEU A 9 -46.36 -5.56 -17.03
N LEU A 10 -45.84 -4.31 -17.02
CA LEU A 10 -44.41 -4.07 -17.21
C LEU A 10 -43.64 -4.56 -15.97
N LEU A 11 -43.02 -5.72 -16.07
CA LEU A 11 -42.04 -6.18 -15.09
C LEU A 11 -40.75 -5.37 -15.28
N ALA A 12 -40.62 -4.27 -14.55
CA ALA A 12 -39.34 -3.56 -14.44
C ALA A 12 -38.39 -4.43 -13.59
N ALA A 13 -37.56 -5.23 -14.24
CA ALA A 13 -36.44 -5.89 -13.58
C ALA A 13 -35.44 -4.81 -13.14
N THR A 14 -35.53 -4.38 -11.89
CA THR A 14 -34.49 -3.58 -11.25
C THR A 14 -33.28 -4.47 -11.06
N VAL A 15 -32.27 -4.31 -11.91
CA VAL A 15 -30.95 -4.88 -11.68
C VAL A 15 -30.38 -4.13 -10.46
N ALA A 16 -30.57 -4.71 -9.29
CA ALA A 16 -29.90 -4.22 -8.08
C ALA A 16 -28.42 -4.58 -8.24
N PHE A 17 -27.62 -3.62 -8.66
CA PHE A 17 -26.17 -3.73 -8.47
C PHE A 17 -25.95 -3.83 -6.96
N ALA A 18 -25.41 -4.97 -6.52
CA ALA A 18 -25.00 -5.12 -5.13
C ALA A 18 -23.93 -4.06 -4.87
N GLN A 19 -24.31 -2.97 -4.18
CA GLN A 19 -23.36 -1.95 -3.80
C GLN A 19 -22.37 -2.56 -2.83
N ASP A 20 -21.07 -2.40 -3.11
CA ASP A 20 -20.00 -2.84 -2.18
C ASP A 20 -20.25 -2.16 -0.83
N LYS A 21 -20.37 -2.97 0.22
CA LYS A 21 -20.55 -2.47 1.60
C LYS A 21 -19.25 -1.88 2.17
N ASN A 22 -18.12 -2.15 1.52
CA ASN A 22 -16.80 -1.78 1.98
C ASN A 22 -15.99 -1.03 0.88
N PRO A 23 -16.54 0.01 0.24
CA PRO A 23 -15.93 0.62 -0.94
C PRO A 23 -14.53 1.17 -0.68
N VAL A 24 -14.23 1.67 0.53
CA VAL A 24 -12.92 2.23 0.86
C VAL A 24 -11.90 1.13 1.09
N THR A 25 -12.21 0.17 1.95
CA THR A 25 -11.27 -0.95 2.23
C THR A 25 -11.06 -1.84 1.00
N SER A 26 -12.10 -2.05 0.18
CA SER A 26 -11.98 -2.76 -1.10
C SER A 26 -11.01 -2.05 -2.06
N ALA A 27 -11.15 -0.73 -2.21
CA ALA A 27 -10.25 0.06 -3.06
C ALA A 27 -8.78 -0.02 -2.58
N VAL A 28 -8.53 0.04 -1.27
CA VAL A 28 -7.17 -0.11 -0.72
C VAL A 28 -6.61 -1.51 -0.97
N LYS A 29 -7.44 -2.56 -0.81
CA LYS A 29 -7.06 -3.95 -1.12
C LYS A 29 -6.71 -4.15 -2.61
N GLU A 30 -7.36 -3.44 -3.52
CA GLU A 30 -7.04 -3.45 -4.96
C GLU A 30 -5.73 -2.69 -5.27
N ILE A 31 -5.45 -1.60 -4.54
CA ILE A 31 -4.24 -0.79 -4.72
C ILE A 31 -2.99 -1.56 -4.25
N LEU A 32 -3.06 -2.29 -3.14
CA LEU A 32 -1.92 -2.94 -2.49
C LEU A 32 -1.08 -3.82 -3.42
N PRO A 33 -1.64 -4.78 -4.20
CA PRO A 33 -0.82 -5.67 -5.05
C PRO A 33 0.00 -4.91 -6.09
N ARG A 34 -0.54 -3.82 -6.63
CA ARG A 34 0.18 -2.97 -7.58
C ARG A 34 1.32 -2.22 -6.91
N GLN A 35 1.09 -1.66 -5.73
CA GLN A 35 2.12 -0.93 -4.99
C GLN A 35 3.22 -1.86 -4.50
N GLN A 36 2.87 -3.03 -3.97
CA GLN A 36 3.82 -4.08 -3.62
C GLN A 36 4.71 -4.44 -4.81
N LYS A 37 4.09 -4.77 -5.96
CA LYS A 37 4.83 -5.10 -7.18
C LYS A 37 5.81 -4.00 -7.59
N ASN A 38 5.34 -2.75 -7.60
CA ASN A 38 6.14 -1.63 -8.05
C ASN A 38 7.28 -1.30 -7.08
N LEU A 39 7.00 -1.24 -5.78
CA LEU A 39 8.01 -0.91 -4.76
C LEU A 39 9.05 -2.01 -4.60
N VAL A 40 8.62 -3.27 -4.55
CA VAL A 40 9.55 -4.40 -4.48
C VAL A 40 10.44 -4.44 -5.72
N ALA A 41 9.86 -4.33 -6.92
CA ALA A 41 10.63 -4.32 -8.15
C ALA A 41 11.60 -3.11 -8.24
N ALA A 42 11.20 -1.93 -7.74
CA ALA A 42 12.10 -0.77 -7.71
C ALA A 42 13.31 -1.00 -6.80
N VAL A 43 13.10 -1.64 -5.64
CA VAL A 43 14.21 -1.97 -4.71
C VAL A 43 15.08 -3.10 -5.27
N GLU A 44 14.50 -4.08 -5.96
CA GLU A 44 15.22 -5.14 -6.67
C GLU A 44 16.02 -4.63 -7.87
N GLU A 45 15.57 -3.60 -8.57
CA GLU A 45 16.25 -3.02 -9.73
C GLU A 45 17.53 -2.27 -9.34
N MET A 46 17.56 -1.59 -8.19
CA MET A 46 18.74 -0.85 -7.75
C MET A 46 19.92 -1.79 -7.46
N PRO A 47 21.11 -1.56 -8.08
CA PRO A 47 22.31 -2.32 -7.77
C PRO A 47 22.71 -2.22 -6.29
N ALA A 48 23.23 -3.30 -5.70
CA ALA A 48 23.57 -3.36 -4.29
C ALA A 48 24.58 -2.29 -3.85
N ASP A 49 25.56 -1.96 -4.70
CA ASP A 49 26.55 -0.92 -4.48
C ASP A 49 25.97 0.51 -4.49
N LYS A 50 24.72 0.68 -4.96
CA LYS A 50 23.99 1.94 -5.00
C LYS A 50 23.04 2.16 -3.83
N PHE A 51 22.96 1.26 -2.87
CA PHE A 51 22.08 1.43 -1.71
C PHE A 51 22.50 2.61 -0.82
N ALA A 52 23.77 2.99 -0.81
CA ALA A 52 24.25 4.21 -0.12
C ALA A 52 24.07 5.49 -0.95
N TYR A 53 23.58 5.41 -2.20
CA TYR A 53 23.37 6.58 -3.05
C TYR A 53 22.23 7.45 -2.51
N ARG A 54 22.43 8.77 -2.56
CA ARG A 54 21.43 9.80 -2.31
C ARG A 54 21.61 10.95 -3.29
N PRO A 55 20.54 11.56 -3.81
CA PRO A 55 20.64 12.66 -4.79
C PRO A 55 21.31 13.91 -4.24
N THR A 56 21.07 14.24 -2.97
CA THR A 56 21.69 15.35 -2.23
C THR A 56 22.01 14.92 -0.81
N GLU A 57 22.82 15.69 -0.09
CA GLU A 57 23.18 15.38 1.31
C GLU A 57 21.97 15.37 2.26
N GLN A 58 20.94 16.15 1.96
CA GLN A 58 19.74 16.25 2.78
C GLN A 58 18.73 15.13 2.54
N GLN A 59 18.87 14.42 1.43
CA GLN A 59 17.98 13.29 1.13
C GLN A 59 18.47 11.99 1.77
N MET A 60 17.54 11.11 2.07
CA MET A 60 17.86 9.78 2.56
C MET A 60 18.60 8.95 1.50
N THR A 61 19.39 7.97 1.93
CA THR A 61 19.97 6.98 1.02
C THR A 61 18.89 6.08 0.42
N PHE A 62 19.17 5.40 -0.68
CA PHE A 62 18.22 4.44 -1.24
C PHE A 62 17.92 3.27 -0.28
N GLY A 63 18.94 2.81 0.46
CA GLY A 63 18.76 1.80 1.51
C GLY A 63 17.87 2.31 2.65
N HIS A 64 18.01 3.58 3.04
CA HIS A 64 17.14 4.20 4.04
C HIS A 64 15.70 4.33 3.51
N LEU A 65 15.51 4.69 2.25
CA LEU A 65 14.18 4.73 1.62
C LEU A 65 13.49 3.35 1.69
N ALA A 66 14.21 2.28 1.36
CA ALA A 66 13.67 0.92 1.46
C ALA A 66 13.32 0.55 2.91
N LEU A 67 14.19 0.88 3.87
CA LEU A 67 13.95 0.65 5.30
C LEU A 67 12.73 1.43 5.79
N HIS A 68 12.61 2.70 5.41
CA HIS A 68 11.49 3.55 5.79
C HIS A 68 10.14 2.99 5.32
N ILE A 69 10.04 2.49 4.08
CA ILE A 69 8.82 1.85 3.57
C ILE A 69 8.47 0.60 4.41
N ILE A 70 9.46 -0.21 4.80
CA ILE A 70 9.25 -1.38 5.66
C ILE A 70 8.67 -0.98 7.01
N GLU A 71 9.26 0.05 7.63
CA GLU A 71 8.83 0.55 8.95
C GLU A 71 7.43 1.18 8.88
N SER A 72 7.15 2.00 7.85
CA SER A 72 5.83 2.58 7.62
C SER A 72 4.76 1.51 7.41
N ASN A 73 5.04 0.49 6.60
CA ASN A 73 4.13 -0.65 6.42
C ASN A 73 3.84 -1.34 7.74
N ASN A 74 4.87 -1.71 8.48
CA ASN A 74 4.72 -2.43 9.75
C ASN A 74 3.93 -1.60 10.77
N TYR A 75 4.23 -0.31 10.86
CA TYR A 75 3.54 0.58 11.78
C TYR A 75 2.07 0.81 11.37
N LEU A 76 1.82 1.33 10.16
CA LEU A 76 0.47 1.69 9.74
C LEU A 76 -0.44 0.46 9.64
N CYS A 77 0.07 -0.66 9.11
CA CYS A 77 -0.74 -1.87 9.00
C CYS A 77 -1.05 -2.49 10.37
N SER A 78 -0.17 -2.34 11.38
CA SER A 78 -0.51 -2.75 12.75
C SER A 78 -1.71 -1.96 13.30
N LYS A 79 -1.75 -0.64 13.06
CA LYS A 79 -2.86 0.23 13.50
C LYS A 79 -4.15 -0.03 12.71
N ILE A 80 -4.03 -0.28 11.41
CA ILE A 80 -5.18 -0.56 10.54
C ILE A 80 -5.86 -1.88 10.93
N GLY A 81 -5.08 -2.94 11.17
CA GLY A 81 -5.61 -4.28 11.43
C GLY A 81 -5.78 -4.64 12.90
N ASP A 82 -5.54 -3.73 13.84
CA ASP A 82 -5.44 -4.02 15.28
C ASP A 82 -4.49 -5.21 15.57
N LEU A 83 -3.32 -5.19 14.91
CA LEU A 83 -2.32 -6.23 15.07
C LEU A 83 -1.16 -5.74 15.95
N PRO A 84 -0.47 -6.65 16.65
CA PRO A 84 0.77 -6.31 17.31
C PRO A 84 1.78 -5.70 16.32
N GLU A 85 2.54 -4.70 16.76
CA GLU A 85 3.64 -4.17 15.96
C GLU A 85 4.68 -5.25 15.69
N VAL A 86 5.18 -5.28 14.45
CA VAL A 86 6.25 -6.20 14.07
C VAL A 86 7.56 -5.73 14.73
N LYS A 87 7.98 -6.46 15.76
CA LYS A 87 9.25 -6.20 16.45
C LYS A 87 10.26 -7.28 16.06
N ALA A 88 11.29 -6.89 15.31
CA ALA A 88 12.41 -7.78 15.06
C ALA A 88 13.29 -7.89 16.31
N ALA A 89 13.81 -9.09 16.60
CA ALA A 89 14.77 -9.29 17.69
C ALA A 89 16.03 -8.45 17.52
N VAL A 90 16.45 -8.23 16.27
CA VAL A 90 17.50 -7.29 15.88
C VAL A 90 16.90 -6.28 14.93
N PRO A 91 16.95 -4.97 15.23
CA PRO A 91 16.45 -3.94 14.33
C PRO A 91 17.15 -4.00 12.97
N LEU A 92 16.35 -3.90 11.92
CA LEU A 92 16.84 -3.80 10.54
C LEU A 92 17.54 -2.45 10.35
N LYS A 93 18.62 -2.43 9.57
CA LYS A 93 19.39 -1.22 9.25
C LYS A 93 19.47 -1.03 7.75
N GLU A 94 19.59 0.21 7.28
CA GLU A 94 19.81 0.53 5.87
C GLU A 94 21.06 -0.11 5.28
N SER A 95 22.07 -0.42 6.14
CA SER A 95 23.33 -1.07 5.77
C SER A 95 23.28 -2.59 5.75
N ASP A 96 22.13 -3.20 6.03
CA ASP A 96 22.00 -4.68 6.09
C ASP A 96 22.06 -5.37 4.72
N GLY A 97 22.17 -4.58 3.65
CA GLY A 97 22.32 -5.06 2.29
C GLY A 97 20.99 -5.31 1.57
N LYS A 98 21.08 -5.31 0.24
CA LYS A 98 19.93 -5.37 -0.67
C LYS A 98 19.02 -6.56 -0.39
N ASP A 99 19.56 -7.77 -0.33
CA ASP A 99 18.75 -9.00 -0.24
C ASP A 99 17.91 -9.03 1.05
N LYS A 100 18.50 -8.58 2.17
CA LYS A 100 17.81 -8.53 3.45
C LYS A 100 16.71 -7.47 3.46
N LEU A 101 16.99 -6.29 2.89
CA LEU A 101 15.97 -5.21 2.76
C LEU A 101 14.83 -5.63 1.81
N VAL A 102 15.13 -6.28 0.68
CA VAL A 102 14.10 -6.80 -0.24
C VAL A 102 13.22 -7.84 0.44
N ALA A 103 13.83 -8.81 1.17
CA ALA A 103 13.06 -9.82 1.90
C ALA A 103 12.16 -9.20 2.96
N ALA A 104 12.66 -8.24 3.73
CA ALA A 104 11.88 -7.53 4.74
C ALA A 104 10.76 -6.67 4.12
N LEU A 105 11.01 -6.03 2.98
CA LEU A 105 9.99 -5.27 2.26
C LEU A 105 8.85 -6.18 1.79
N LYS A 106 9.15 -7.34 1.22
CA LYS A 106 8.12 -8.34 0.85
C LYS A 106 7.30 -8.76 2.06
N ALA A 107 7.95 -9.11 3.17
CA ALA A 107 7.28 -9.50 4.41
C ALA A 107 6.38 -8.38 4.98
N SER A 108 6.80 -7.11 4.88
CA SER A 108 5.99 -5.97 5.34
C SER A 108 4.70 -5.80 4.52
N PHE A 109 4.72 -6.08 3.21
CA PHE A 109 3.52 -6.08 2.38
C PHE A 109 2.59 -7.27 2.67
N GLU A 110 3.13 -8.44 2.97
CA GLU A 110 2.33 -9.60 3.41
C GLU A 110 1.64 -9.31 4.74
N PHE A 111 2.33 -8.63 5.65
CA PHE A 111 1.74 -8.13 6.90
C PHE A 111 0.59 -7.15 6.63
N CYS A 112 0.76 -6.18 5.69
CA CYS A 112 -0.30 -5.28 5.28
C CYS A 112 -1.49 -6.01 4.65
N THR A 113 -1.25 -7.04 3.84
CA THR A 113 -2.32 -7.89 3.30
C THR A 113 -3.14 -8.54 4.42
N THR A 114 -2.47 -9.07 5.44
CA THR A 114 -3.10 -9.66 6.61
C THR A 114 -3.91 -8.63 7.40
N ALA A 115 -3.36 -7.44 7.61
CA ALA A 115 -4.01 -6.36 8.34
C ALA A 115 -5.28 -5.86 7.62
N LEU A 116 -5.19 -5.63 6.30
CA LEU A 116 -6.34 -5.23 5.49
C LEU A 116 -7.42 -6.31 5.43
N GLY A 117 -7.06 -7.58 5.57
CA GLY A 117 -8.03 -8.68 5.69
C GLY A 117 -8.91 -8.61 6.94
N LYS A 118 -8.49 -7.89 7.99
CA LYS A 118 -9.18 -7.78 9.28
C LYS A 118 -10.05 -6.53 9.43
N VAL A 119 -10.05 -5.64 8.46
CA VAL A 119 -10.79 -4.38 8.50
C VAL A 119 -11.81 -4.29 7.39
N ASP A 120 -12.94 -3.67 7.71
CA ASP A 120 -14.00 -3.27 6.80
C ASP A 120 -14.39 -1.80 7.06
N ASP A 121 -15.28 -1.25 6.22
CA ASP A 121 -15.65 0.16 6.30
C ASP A 121 -16.41 0.53 7.57
N SER A 122 -17.00 -0.43 8.29
CA SER A 122 -17.66 -0.18 9.57
C SER A 122 -16.70 0.27 10.67
N LYS A 123 -15.41 -0.04 10.52
CA LYS A 123 -14.35 0.30 11.47
C LYS A 123 -13.57 1.57 11.10
N LEU A 124 -13.90 2.24 10.01
CA LEU A 124 -13.12 3.38 9.51
C LEU A 124 -13.16 4.60 10.43
N SER A 125 -14.20 4.76 11.22
CA SER A 125 -14.33 5.84 12.21
C SER A 125 -13.62 5.54 13.54
N ASP A 126 -13.17 4.29 13.78
CA ASP A 126 -12.50 3.92 15.02
C ASP A 126 -11.24 4.75 15.23
N GLU A 127 -11.04 5.19 16.47
CA GLU A 127 -9.84 5.90 16.86
C GLU A 127 -8.65 4.95 16.96
N VAL A 128 -7.54 5.32 16.35
CA VAL A 128 -6.27 4.61 16.43
C VAL A 128 -5.15 5.58 16.80
N GLU A 129 -4.14 5.08 17.50
CA GLU A 129 -2.93 5.85 17.79
C GLU A 129 -2.03 5.88 16.55
N LEU A 130 -1.58 7.08 16.20
CA LEU A 130 -0.72 7.36 15.06
C LEU A 130 0.64 7.89 15.53
N PHE A 131 1.51 8.22 14.55
CA PHE A 131 2.85 8.74 14.82
C PHE A 131 2.87 9.86 15.87
N GLY A 132 3.82 9.78 16.79
CA GLY A 132 3.97 10.77 17.87
C GLY A 132 2.88 10.73 18.94
N GLY A 133 2.14 9.62 19.08
CA GLY A 133 1.05 9.49 20.04
C GLY A 133 -0.23 10.25 19.64
N ARG A 134 -0.28 10.80 18.43
CA ARG A 134 -1.47 11.49 17.92
C ARG A 134 -2.59 10.48 17.68
N LYS A 135 -3.80 10.83 18.07
CA LYS A 135 -4.99 10.05 17.77
C LYS A 135 -5.63 10.49 16.45
N GLY A 136 -6.11 9.55 15.69
CA GLY A 136 -6.81 9.79 14.42
C GLY A 136 -7.73 8.63 14.07
N SER A 137 -8.50 8.77 13.00
CA SER A 137 -9.37 7.69 12.55
C SER A 137 -8.58 6.60 11.80
N ARG A 138 -9.10 5.38 11.81
CA ARG A 138 -8.59 4.27 10.99
C ARG A 138 -8.62 4.62 9.50
N ALA A 139 -9.62 5.37 9.04
CA ALA A 139 -9.67 5.91 7.68
C ALA A 139 -8.43 6.76 7.36
N PHE A 140 -7.99 7.61 8.30
CA PHE A 140 -6.78 8.39 8.11
C PHE A 140 -5.54 7.49 7.95
N ALA A 141 -5.42 6.42 8.77
CA ALA A 141 -4.31 5.48 8.65
C ALA A 141 -4.29 4.77 7.28
N LEU A 142 -5.45 4.39 6.73
CA LEU A 142 -5.58 3.80 5.39
C LEU A 142 -5.15 4.77 4.29
N ILE A 143 -5.59 6.02 4.36
CA ILE A 143 -5.22 7.06 3.39
C ILE A 143 -3.72 7.36 3.49
N ALA A 144 -3.20 7.49 4.71
CA ALA A 144 -1.77 7.70 4.95
C ALA A 144 -0.93 6.57 4.35
N LEU A 145 -1.33 5.31 4.52
CA LEU A 145 -0.65 4.14 3.96
C LEU A 145 -0.59 4.18 2.42
N THR A 146 -1.71 4.51 1.76
CA THR A 146 -1.73 4.58 0.28
C THR A 146 -0.93 5.75 -0.26
N ASN A 147 -0.92 6.89 0.44
CA ASN A 147 -0.10 8.04 0.08
C ASN A 147 1.39 7.74 0.26
N ASP A 148 1.76 7.09 1.36
CA ASP A 148 3.13 6.66 1.66
C ASP A 148 3.68 5.77 0.53
N TRP A 149 2.91 4.77 0.07
CA TRP A 149 3.31 3.93 -1.06
C TRP A 149 3.52 4.72 -2.36
N ALA A 150 2.62 5.66 -2.67
CA ALA A 150 2.70 6.44 -3.90
C ALA A 150 3.90 7.40 -3.89
N ASP A 151 4.12 8.10 -2.78
CA ASP A 151 5.21 9.05 -2.58
C ASP A 151 6.59 8.36 -2.63
N HIS A 152 6.71 7.25 -1.91
CA HIS A 152 7.96 6.50 -1.87
C HIS A 152 8.26 5.77 -3.18
N TYR A 153 7.22 5.30 -3.92
CA TYR A 153 7.44 4.80 -5.26
C TYR A 153 7.93 5.89 -6.23
N ALA A 154 7.37 7.09 -6.16
CA ALA A 154 7.82 8.22 -6.97
C ALA A 154 9.28 8.57 -6.65
N SER A 155 9.64 8.59 -5.37
CA SER A 155 11.02 8.78 -4.93
C SER A 155 11.94 7.67 -5.43
N ALA A 156 11.61 6.40 -5.24
CA ALA A 156 12.41 5.27 -5.73
C ALA A 156 12.60 5.31 -7.25
N ALA A 157 11.55 5.64 -7.99
CA ALA A 157 11.60 5.78 -9.46
C ALA A 157 12.53 6.93 -9.91
N MET A 158 12.58 8.01 -9.14
CA MET A 158 13.53 9.11 -9.38
C MET A 158 14.97 8.66 -9.11
N TYR A 159 15.22 7.97 -8.00
CA TYR A 159 16.57 7.44 -7.68
C TYR A 159 17.07 6.48 -8.75
N LEU A 160 16.21 5.59 -9.28
CA LEU A 160 16.56 4.70 -10.38
C LEU A 160 16.98 5.49 -11.61
N ARG A 161 16.19 6.48 -12.04
CA ARG A 161 16.52 7.32 -13.22
C ARG A 161 17.84 8.08 -13.05
N LEU A 162 18.11 8.61 -11.87
CA LEU A 162 19.37 9.29 -11.57
C LEU A 162 20.59 8.35 -11.62
N ASN A 163 20.36 7.04 -11.52
CA ASN A 163 21.38 5.99 -11.73
C ASN A 163 21.31 5.33 -13.10
N GLY A 164 20.62 5.92 -14.08
CA GLY A 164 20.54 5.41 -15.45
C GLY A 164 19.63 4.20 -15.64
N LEU A 165 18.76 3.89 -14.66
CA LEU A 165 17.87 2.74 -14.66
C LEU A 165 16.43 3.15 -14.97
N LEU A 166 15.67 2.28 -15.66
CA LEU A 166 14.24 2.48 -15.90
C LEU A 166 13.45 1.96 -14.71
N PRO A 167 12.58 2.78 -14.09
CA PRO A 167 11.72 2.28 -13.00
C PRO A 167 10.71 1.24 -13.53
N PRO A 168 10.18 0.36 -12.67
CA PRO A 168 9.26 -0.73 -13.05
C PRO A 168 8.10 -0.31 -13.95
N THR A 169 7.50 0.86 -13.70
CA THR A 169 6.38 1.37 -14.52
C THR A 169 6.79 1.95 -15.88
N ALA A 170 8.08 2.14 -16.14
CA ALA A 170 8.63 2.59 -17.41
C ALA A 170 9.30 1.46 -18.21
N GLN A 171 9.34 0.24 -17.67
CA GLN A 171 9.84 -0.94 -18.39
C GLN A 171 8.93 -1.27 -19.58
N PRO A 172 9.48 -1.73 -20.73
CA PRO A 172 8.68 -2.21 -21.85
C PRO A 172 7.73 -3.32 -21.38
N LYS A 173 6.47 -3.25 -21.82
CA LYS A 173 5.53 -4.37 -21.57
C LYS A 173 6.03 -5.59 -22.35
N LYS A 174 6.25 -6.67 -21.63
CA LYS A 174 6.53 -7.98 -22.23
C LYS A 174 5.26 -8.58 -22.81
#